data_61ae3070ff39edf1a45d125e1608079e
#
_entry.id   61ae3070ff39edf1a45d125e1608079e
#
_cell.length_a   1.000
_cell.length_b   1.000
_cell.length_c   1.000
_cell.angle_alpha   90.00
_cell.angle_beta   90.00
_cell.angle_gamma   90.00
#
_symmetry.space_group_name_H-M   'P 1'
#
loop_
_entity.id
_entity.type
_entity.pdbx_description
1 polymer ?
#
loop_
_entity_poly.entity_id
_entity_poly.type
_entity_poly.pdbx_seq_one_letter_code
_entity_poly.pdbx_strand_id
1 'polypeptide(L)'
;MAVALAACNNGNPQDQKAIEPESTTIQATNGNLPKKDIITNEGLGEFKIGDTIPDSHPDYDIKPVVSVDEEEMEEVTVEFSKDGVVQFIIYPSYIDETDAQSNEIGGIMVVSDQFTHNGIGVGSNVNDILKANPNLEVTFYDDQLFRINDGGITYLISSEAYDGPLPEVPFDIPAPVENPTFKPDAKVSSIWIHPTF
;
A
#
# COMPACT_ATOMS: atom_id res chain seq x y z
N MET A 1 -60.44 -6.92 -54.28
CA MET A 1 -60.17 -8.38 -54.32
C MET A 1 -58.98 -8.70 -53.47
N ALA A 2 -59.10 -9.70 -52.59
CA ALA A 2 -58.13 -10.46 -51.78
C ALA A 2 -57.46 -9.68 -50.63
N VAL A 3 -57.86 -9.85 -49.43
CA VAL A 3 -57.80 -10.95 -48.45
C VAL A 3 -56.39 -11.13 -47.85
N ALA A 4 -56.27 -10.67 -46.59
CA ALA A 4 -55.93 -11.41 -45.37
C ALA A 4 -54.46 -11.83 -45.25
N LEU A 5 -53.80 -11.76 -44.17
CA LEU A 5 -53.96 -12.51 -42.90
C LEU A 5 -53.09 -11.93 -41.83
N ALA A 6 -53.58 -11.97 -40.63
CA ALA A 6 -52.93 -11.67 -39.38
C ALA A 6 -51.89 -12.74 -39.03
N ALA A 7 -50.82 -12.33 -38.33
CA ALA A 7 -50.14 -13.22 -37.41
C ALA A 7 -49.62 -12.41 -36.21
N CYS A 8 -50.30 -12.61 -35.09
CA CYS A 8 -49.82 -12.26 -33.78
C CYS A 8 -48.62 -13.11 -33.45
N ASN A 9 -47.54 -12.46 -32.99
CA ASN A 9 -46.52 -13.18 -32.25
C ASN A 9 -46.26 -12.49 -30.93
N ASN A 10 -46.72 -13.10 -29.88
CA ASN A 10 -46.42 -12.79 -28.51
C ASN A 10 -44.92 -13.07 -28.25
N GLY A 11 -44.14 -12.05 -28.07
CA GLY A 11 -42.77 -12.12 -27.59
C GLY A 11 -42.70 -11.58 -26.17
N ASN A 12 -42.53 -12.48 -25.25
CA ASN A 12 -42.28 -12.30 -23.83
C ASN A 12 -41.16 -11.33 -23.52
N PRO A 13 -41.28 -10.39 -22.57
CA PRO A 13 -40.15 -9.61 -22.12
C PRO A 13 -39.25 -10.49 -21.24
N GLN A 14 -38.10 -10.88 -21.79
CA GLN A 14 -37.08 -11.56 -21.01
C GLN A 14 -36.39 -10.54 -20.09
N ASP A 15 -36.33 -10.91 -18.82
CA ASP A 15 -35.58 -10.33 -17.74
C ASP A 15 -34.17 -9.91 -18.19
N GLN A 16 -33.92 -8.61 -18.21
CA GLN A 16 -32.55 -8.07 -18.19
C GLN A 16 -32.03 -8.17 -16.78
N LYS A 17 -31.36 -9.29 -16.51
CA LYS A 17 -30.53 -9.47 -15.32
C LYS A 17 -29.43 -8.43 -15.36
N ALA A 18 -29.47 -7.49 -14.41
CA ALA A 18 -28.38 -6.53 -14.20
C ALA A 18 -27.08 -7.31 -13.98
N ILE A 19 -26.09 -7.03 -14.82
CA ILE A 19 -24.74 -7.54 -14.67
C ILE A 19 -24.11 -6.66 -13.60
N GLU A 20 -23.97 -7.18 -12.38
CA GLU A 20 -23.08 -6.60 -11.37
C GLU A 20 -21.66 -6.62 -11.93
N PRO A 21 -20.88 -5.54 -11.75
CA PRO A 21 -19.46 -5.55 -12.14
C PRO A 21 -18.73 -6.55 -11.24
N GLU A 22 -18.27 -7.65 -11.83
CA GLU A 22 -17.33 -8.55 -11.18
C GLU A 22 -16.08 -7.77 -10.81
N SER A 23 -15.84 -7.64 -9.50
CA SER A 23 -14.58 -7.16 -8.94
C SER A 23 -13.46 -8.07 -9.43
N THR A 24 -12.68 -7.60 -10.39
CA THR A 24 -11.54 -8.34 -10.91
C THR A 24 -10.42 -8.30 -9.87
N THR A 25 -10.37 -9.29 -9.00
CA THR A 25 -9.24 -9.53 -8.11
C THR A 25 -8.03 -9.84 -8.97
N ILE A 26 -7.05 -8.92 -8.99
CA ILE A 26 -5.78 -9.13 -9.70
C ILE A 26 -4.99 -10.17 -8.90
N GLN A 27 -5.00 -11.42 -9.38
CA GLN A 27 -4.11 -12.46 -8.85
C GLN A 27 -2.69 -12.21 -9.37
N ALA A 28 -1.81 -11.69 -8.50
CA ALA A 28 -0.39 -11.66 -8.75
C ALA A 28 0.16 -13.10 -8.70
N THR A 29 0.42 -13.68 -9.86
CA THR A 29 1.05 -15.00 -10.00
C THR A 29 2.57 -14.85 -9.89
N ASN A 30 3.12 -14.95 -8.69
CA ASN A 30 4.50 -15.41 -8.47
C ASN A 30 4.52 -16.31 -7.22
N GLY A 31 5.02 -17.53 -7.44
CA GLY A 31 4.85 -18.68 -6.56
C GLY A 31 5.43 -18.53 -5.16
N ASN A 32 4.78 -19.25 -4.28
CA ASN A 32 5.09 -19.71 -2.95
C ASN A 32 4.40 -18.95 -1.82
N LEU A 33 3.42 -19.63 -1.26
CA LEU A 33 2.57 -19.31 -0.12
C LEU A 33 1.48 -18.26 -0.41
N PRO A 34 0.25 -18.50 0.03
CA PRO A 34 -0.80 -17.50 -0.11
C PRO A 34 -0.41 -16.26 0.70
N LYS A 35 -0.21 -15.15 0.01
CA LYS A 35 0.01 -13.85 0.63
C LYS A 35 -1.17 -13.57 1.55
N LYS A 36 -0.89 -13.10 2.77
CA LYS A 36 -1.94 -12.73 3.73
C LYS A 36 -2.40 -11.31 3.42
N ASP A 37 -3.66 -11.17 3.02
CA ASP A 37 -4.29 -9.85 2.82
C ASP A 37 -4.75 -9.30 4.17
N ILE A 38 -3.81 -8.76 4.93
CA ILE A 38 -3.99 -8.30 6.31
C ILE A 38 -3.53 -6.87 6.56
N ILE A 39 -3.07 -6.16 5.50
CA ILE A 39 -2.78 -4.73 5.57
C ILE A 39 -4.10 -3.96 5.48
N THR A 40 -4.33 -3.09 6.44
CA THR A 40 -5.46 -2.17 6.48
C THR A 40 -4.97 -0.77 6.86
N ASN A 41 -5.80 0.26 6.70
CA ASN A 41 -5.49 1.61 7.19
C ASN A 41 -5.42 1.74 8.72
N GLU A 42 -5.81 0.69 9.46
CA GLU A 42 -5.69 0.64 10.91
C GLU A 42 -4.42 -0.06 11.37
N GLY A 43 -3.73 -0.82 10.49
CA GLY A 43 -2.53 -1.57 10.85
C GLY A 43 -2.26 -2.82 10.02
N LEU A 44 -1.41 -3.70 10.55
CA LEU A 44 -0.98 -4.96 9.96
C LEU A 44 -1.47 -6.14 10.82
N GLY A 45 -2.55 -6.80 10.41
CA GLY A 45 -3.11 -7.91 11.16
C GLY A 45 -3.52 -7.51 12.57
N GLU A 46 -2.87 -8.06 13.58
CA GLU A 46 -3.11 -7.74 15.00
C GLU A 46 -2.39 -6.48 15.48
N PHE A 47 -1.38 -5.99 14.76
CA PHE A 47 -0.65 -4.77 15.10
C PHE A 47 -1.41 -3.54 14.61
N LYS A 48 -2.01 -2.78 15.53
CA LYS A 48 -2.82 -1.60 15.18
C LYS A 48 -2.12 -0.31 15.56
N ILE A 49 -2.31 0.71 14.75
CA ILE A 49 -1.86 2.06 15.08
C ILE A 49 -2.50 2.48 16.42
N GLY A 50 -1.69 2.99 17.34
CA GLY A 50 -2.08 3.39 18.69
C GLY A 50 -2.02 2.27 19.74
N ASP A 51 -1.87 1.00 19.33
CA ASP A 51 -1.66 -0.08 20.30
C ASP A 51 -0.25 -0.05 20.89
N THR A 52 -0.08 -0.63 22.07
CA THR A 52 1.24 -0.79 22.68
C THR A 52 2.11 -1.75 21.89
N ILE A 53 3.37 -1.39 21.65
CA ILE A 53 4.37 -2.24 20.99
C ILE A 53 4.67 -3.42 21.93
N PRO A 54 4.50 -4.68 21.49
CA PRO A 54 4.74 -5.84 22.35
C PRO A 54 6.24 -6.10 22.57
N ASP A 55 6.61 -6.51 23.76
CA ASP A 55 7.99 -6.91 24.11
C ASP A 55 8.37 -8.28 23.53
N SER A 56 7.39 -9.13 23.16
CA SER A 56 7.59 -10.46 22.60
C SER A 56 6.41 -10.90 21.74
N HIS A 57 6.65 -11.76 20.76
CA HIS A 57 5.61 -12.31 19.89
C HIS A 57 5.92 -13.78 19.53
N PRO A 58 4.93 -14.69 19.45
CA PRO A 58 5.17 -16.09 19.18
C PRO A 58 5.69 -16.39 17.77
N ASP A 59 5.37 -15.53 16.79
CA ASP A 59 5.70 -15.73 15.37
C ASP A 59 6.84 -14.84 14.87
N TYR A 60 7.31 -13.88 15.67
CA TYR A 60 8.33 -12.92 15.27
C TYR A 60 9.40 -12.73 16.35
N ASP A 61 10.65 -12.64 15.93
CA ASP A 61 11.74 -12.10 16.72
C ASP A 61 11.64 -10.58 16.70
N ILE A 62 11.61 -9.95 17.88
CA ILE A 62 11.46 -8.50 18.05
C ILE A 62 12.80 -7.89 18.46
N LYS A 63 13.24 -6.87 17.73
CA LYS A 63 14.52 -6.22 18.00
C LYS A 63 14.37 -4.70 17.89
N PRO A 64 14.58 -3.92 18.97
CA PRO A 64 14.72 -2.50 18.87
C PRO A 64 16.03 -2.14 18.14
N VAL A 65 15.95 -1.15 17.26
CA VAL A 65 17.07 -0.59 16.50
C VAL A 65 17.13 0.90 16.77
N VAL A 66 18.27 1.37 17.21
CA VAL A 66 18.52 2.80 17.42
C VAL A 66 19.29 3.33 16.22
N SER A 67 18.79 4.36 15.58
CA SER A 67 19.48 5.15 14.58
C SER A 67 19.73 6.57 15.14
N VAL A 68 20.75 7.22 14.65
CA VAL A 68 21.08 8.62 15.00
C VAL A 68 21.08 9.38 13.69
N ASP A 69 20.30 10.45 13.63
CA ASP A 69 20.23 11.31 12.46
C ASP A 69 21.41 12.32 12.39
N GLU A 70 21.40 13.19 11.38
CA GLU A 70 22.46 14.20 11.19
C GLU A 70 22.45 15.30 12.27
N GLU A 71 21.34 15.43 13.01
CA GLU A 71 21.17 16.40 14.12
C GLU A 71 21.49 15.75 15.48
N GLU A 72 22.07 14.55 15.48
CA GLU A 72 22.40 13.76 16.67
C GLU A 72 21.16 13.34 17.49
N MET A 73 19.96 13.33 16.89
CA MET A 73 18.76 12.81 17.54
C MET A 73 18.68 11.30 17.38
N GLU A 74 18.39 10.60 18.50
CA GLU A 74 18.18 9.16 18.50
C GLU A 74 16.75 8.84 18.11
N GLU A 75 16.57 8.02 17.08
CA GLU A 75 15.30 7.44 16.72
C GLU A 75 15.33 5.93 16.99
N VAL A 76 14.34 5.43 17.72
CA VAL A 76 14.16 4.01 17.98
C VAL A 76 13.08 3.47 17.05
N THR A 77 13.41 2.43 16.29
CA THR A 77 12.43 1.63 15.55
C THR A 77 12.44 0.19 16.07
N VAL A 78 11.41 -0.58 15.79
CA VAL A 78 11.32 -1.97 16.25
C VAL A 78 11.13 -2.91 15.06
N GLU A 79 12.14 -3.71 14.77
CA GLU A 79 12.11 -4.72 13.72
C GLU A 79 11.40 -5.99 14.16
N PHE A 80 10.49 -6.49 13.34
CA PHE A 80 9.81 -7.77 13.49
C PHE A 80 10.33 -8.72 12.41
N SER A 81 11.07 -9.73 12.83
CA SER A 81 11.72 -10.70 11.93
C SER A 81 11.12 -12.08 12.07
N LYS A 82 11.10 -12.84 10.98
CA LYS A 82 10.75 -14.26 10.94
C LYS A 82 11.83 -15.02 10.18
N ASP A 83 12.34 -16.09 10.78
CA ASP A 83 13.43 -16.89 10.21
C ASP A 83 14.66 -16.02 9.83
N GLY A 84 14.95 -14.99 10.62
CA GLY A 84 16.05 -14.05 10.41
C GLY A 84 15.84 -13.01 9.29
N VAL A 85 14.63 -12.92 8.72
CA VAL A 85 14.27 -11.95 7.68
C VAL A 85 13.28 -10.96 8.26
N VAL A 86 13.60 -9.65 8.18
CA VAL A 86 12.69 -8.58 8.61
C VAL A 86 11.43 -8.61 7.76
N GLN A 87 10.28 -8.63 8.42
CA GLN A 87 8.97 -8.65 7.78
C GLN A 87 8.35 -7.25 7.75
N PHE A 88 8.43 -6.55 8.86
CA PHE A 88 7.98 -5.17 9.00
C PHE A 88 8.72 -4.48 10.14
N ILE A 89 8.64 -3.16 10.14
CA ILE A 89 9.27 -2.27 11.13
C ILE A 89 8.16 -1.42 11.73
N ILE A 90 8.12 -1.36 13.06
CA ILE A 90 7.24 -0.45 13.80
C ILE A 90 8.00 0.81 14.16
N TYR A 91 7.39 1.94 13.91
CA TYR A 91 7.82 3.27 14.33
C TYR A 91 6.95 3.69 15.52
N PRO A 92 7.54 3.91 16.70
CA PRO A 92 6.81 4.42 17.85
C PRO A 92 6.20 5.80 17.57
N SER A 93 5.06 6.09 18.21
CA SER A 93 4.50 7.45 18.20
C SER A 93 5.37 8.41 19.00
N TYR A 94 5.38 9.67 18.61
CA TYR A 94 5.97 10.73 19.41
C TYR A 94 4.96 11.24 20.45
N ILE A 95 5.47 11.59 21.62
CA ILE A 95 4.69 12.26 22.67
C ILE A 95 4.69 13.75 22.31
N ASP A 96 3.49 14.31 22.11
CA ASP A 96 3.35 15.74 21.82
C ASP A 96 4.14 16.59 22.83
N GLU A 97 4.81 17.64 22.33
CA GLU A 97 5.57 18.64 23.08
C GLU A 97 6.95 18.19 23.64
N THR A 98 7.35 16.93 23.52
CA THR A 98 8.59 16.45 24.17
C THR A 98 9.61 15.82 23.23
N ASP A 99 9.28 15.59 21.97
CA ASP A 99 10.06 14.81 20.98
C ASP A 99 10.48 13.40 21.46
N ALA A 100 9.92 12.97 22.58
CA ALA A 100 10.15 11.63 23.13
C ALA A 100 9.25 10.61 22.43
N GLN A 101 9.82 9.46 22.11
CA GLN A 101 9.03 8.34 21.57
C GLN A 101 8.23 7.67 22.69
N SER A 102 6.98 7.35 22.40
CA SER A 102 6.10 6.56 23.27
C SER A 102 6.35 5.06 23.04
N ASN A 103 5.63 4.22 23.81
CA ASN A 103 5.59 2.77 23.54
C ASN A 103 4.35 2.36 22.73
N GLU A 104 3.83 3.26 21.90
CA GLU A 104 2.65 3.02 21.05
C GLU A 104 3.06 2.98 19.59
N ILE A 105 2.33 2.19 18.78
CA ILE A 105 2.54 2.08 17.35
C ILE A 105 2.10 3.37 16.65
N GLY A 106 3.04 4.15 16.17
CA GLY A 106 2.80 5.37 15.40
C GLY A 106 2.69 5.12 13.90
N GLY A 107 3.44 4.13 13.40
CA GLY A 107 3.41 3.72 12.00
C GLY A 107 4.01 2.34 11.80
N ILE A 108 3.70 1.71 10.66
CA ILE A 108 4.23 0.39 10.32
C ILE A 108 4.76 0.41 8.89
N MET A 109 6.04 0.09 8.70
CA MET A 109 6.63 -0.10 7.39
C MET A 109 6.73 -1.59 7.06
N VAL A 110 5.98 -2.05 6.08
CA VAL A 110 6.02 -3.43 5.59
C VAL A 110 7.08 -3.53 4.51
N VAL A 111 8.04 -4.45 4.71
CA VAL A 111 9.17 -4.69 3.79
C VAL A 111 9.14 -6.09 3.17
N SER A 112 8.28 -6.97 3.66
CA SER A 112 8.10 -8.34 3.16
C SER A 112 7.00 -8.41 2.11
N ASP A 113 7.19 -9.29 1.13
CA ASP A 113 6.20 -9.60 0.10
C ASP A 113 5.07 -10.55 0.57
N GLN A 114 5.10 -10.95 1.84
CA GLN A 114 4.13 -11.89 2.42
C GLN A 114 2.76 -11.24 2.72
N PHE A 115 2.70 -9.92 2.81
CA PHE A 115 1.51 -9.17 3.20
C PHE A 115 0.98 -8.33 2.06
N THR A 116 -0.35 -8.17 1.99
CA THR A 116 -0.99 -7.37 0.95
C THR A 116 -2.14 -6.53 1.52
N HIS A 117 -2.47 -5.46 0.79
CA HIS A 117 -3.69 -4.69 0.88
C HIS A 117 -4.43 -4.82 -0.44
N ASN A 118 -5.62 -5.39 -0.46
CA ASN A 118 -6.39 -5.63 -1.69
C ASN A 118 -5.57 -6.34 -2.79
N GLY A 119 -4.70 -7.29 -2.38
CA GLY A 119 -3.82 -8.03 -3.30
C GLY A 119 -2.56 -7.27 -3.72
N ILE A 120 -2.37 -6.00 -3.32
CA ILE A 120 -1.17 -5.21 -3.58
C ILE A 120 -0.20 -5.37 -2.40
N GLY A 121 1.05 -5.71 -2.67
CA GLY A 121 2.10 -5.91 -1.67
C GLY A 121 3.46 -5.45 -2.19
N VAL A 122 4.48 -5.60 -1.35
CA VAL A 122 5.87 -5.41 -1.77
C VAL A 122 6.16 -6.31 -2.97
N GLY A 123 6.84 -5.78 -4.00
CA GLY A 123 7.11 -6.47 -5.25
C GLY A 123 5.97 -6.42 -6.29
N SER A 124 4.80 -5.84 -5.97
CA SER A 124 3.73 -5.61 -6.96
C SER A 124 4.17 -4.62 -8.03
N ASN A 125 3.73 -4.83 -9.28
CA ASN A 125 4.08 -3.95 -10.38
C ASN A 125 3.32 -2.62 -10.27
N VAL A 126 4.05 -1.51 -10.32
CA VAL A 126 3.51 -0.14 -10.16
C VAL A 126 2.55 0.23 -11.29
N ASN A 127 2.89 -0.13 -12.53
CA ASN A 127 2.05 0.20 -13.69
C ASN A 127 0.70 -0.54 -13.65
N ASP A 128 0.67 -1.77 -13.11
CA ASP A 128 -0.58 -2.52 -12.94
C ASP A 128 -1.47 -1.89 -11.85
N ILE A 129 -0.87 -1.38 -10.76
CA ILE A 129 -1.59 -0.66 -9.69
C ILE A 129 -2.25 0.59 -10.27
N LEU A 130 -1.49 1.44 -10.97
CA LEU A 130 -2.00 2.69 -11.53
C LEU A 130 -3.02 2.45 -12.64
N LYS A 131 -2.85 1.40 -13.43
CA LYS A 131 -3.84 1.01 -14.45
C LYS A 131 -5.16 0.55 -13.84
N ALA A 132 -5.11 -0.20 -12.73
CA ALA A 132 -6.31 -0.65 -12.03
C ALA A 132 -7.00 0.49 -11.29
N ASN A 133 -6.23 1.45 -10.77
CA ASN A 133 -6.71 2.56 -9.95
C ASN A 133 -6.15 3.91 -10.47
N PRO A 134 -6.68 4.43 -11.58
CA PRO A 134 -6.11 5.63 -12.24
C PRO A 134 -6.31 6.93 -11.45
N ASN A 135 -7.07 6.90 -10.37
CA ASN A 135 -7.33 8.06 -9.51
C ASN A 135 -6.41 8.12 -8.29
N LEU A 136 -5.50 7.16 -8.11
CA LEU A 136 -4.54 7.22 -7.03
C LEU A 136 -3.58 8.40 -7.25
N GLU A 137 -3.36 9.16 -6.20
CA GLU A 137 -2.42 10.26 -6.21
C GLU A 137 -0.99 9.73 -6.13
N VAL A 138 -0.12 10.25 -7.00
CA VAL A 138 1.32 9.96 -6.98
C VAL A 138 2.05 11.23 -6.61
N THR A 139 2.87 11.17 -5.57
CA THR A 139 3.72 12.28 -5.13
C THR A 139 5.19 11.86 -5.13
N PHE A 140 6.08 12.84 -5.27
CA PHE A 140 7.51 12.66 -5.16
C PHE A 140 8.06 13.53 -4.03
N TYR A 141 9.00 13.00 -3.26
CA TYR A 141 9.59 13.67 -2.11
C TYR A 141 11.11 13.81 -2.27
N ASP A 142 11.71 14.66 -1.47
CA ASP A 142 13.17 14.90 -1.44
C ASP A 142 13.99 13.70 -0.97
N ASP A 143 13.36 12.74 -0.25
CA ASP A 143 13.95 11.43 0.11
C ASP A 143 14.13 10.49 -1.10
N GLN A 144 13.89 10.99 -2.32
CA GLN A 144 14.01 10.24 -3.57
C GLN A 144 13.03 9.07 -3.70
N LEU A 145 11.87 9.17 -3.05
CA LEU A 145 10.81 8.18 -3.15
C LEU A 145 9.55 8.75 -3.83
N PHE A 146 8.97 7.96 -4.71
CA PHE A 146 7.59 8.15 -5.14
C PHE A 146 6.65 7.47 -4.16
N ARG A 147 5.55 8.12 -3.89
CA ARG A 147 4.49 7.63 -2.99
C ARG A 147 3.18 7.56 -3.74
N ILE A 148 2.53 6.39 -3.70
CA ILE A 148 1.16 6.21 -4.18
C ILE A 148 0.29 6.11 -2.94
N ASN A 149 -0.60 7.08 -2.74
CA ASN A 149 -1.43 7.19 -1.56
C ASN A 149 -2.80 6.54 -1.77
N ASP A 150 -3.18 5.66 -0.83
CA ASP A 150 -4.48 4.98 -0.78
C ASP A 150 -5.03 5.01 0.67
N GLY A 151 -5.62 6.16 1.04
CA GLY A 151 -6.05 6.39 2.43
C GLY A 151 -4.86 6.42 3.40
N GLY A 152 -4.92 5.69 4.51
CA GLY A 152 -3.79 5.57 5.47
C GLY A 152 -2.68 4.61 5.01
N ILE A 153 -2.65 4.23 3.73
CA ILE A 153 -1.65 3.33 3.16
C ILE A 153 -0.90 4.06 2.06
N THR A 154 0.41 4.00 2.12
CA THR A 154 1.30 4.59 1.11
C THR A 154 2.23 3.52 0.55
N TYR A 155 2.18 3.30 -0.77
CA TYR A 155 3.12 2.43 -1.47
C TYR A 155 4.35 3.25 -1.85
N LEU A 156 5.52 2.82 -1.42
CA LEU A 156 6.80 3.47 -1.68
C LEU A 156 7.50 2.84 -2.88
N ILE A 157 8.01 3.69 -3.77
CA ILE A 157 8.68 3.28 -5.01
C ILE A 157 9.99 4.08 -5.13
N SER A 158 11.10 3.38 -5.38
CA SER A 158 12.39 4.02 -5.62
C SER A 158 12.34 4.93 -6.86
N SER A 159 13.00 6.10 -6.77
CA SER A 159 13.15 7.01 -7.90
C SER A 159 13.85 6.37 -9.12
N GLU A 160 14.68 5.36 -8.89
CA GLU A 160 15.32 4.59 -9.95
C GLU A 160 14.32 3.85 -10.85
N ALA A 161 13.11 3.58 -10.35
CA ALA A 161 12.05 2.92 -11.11
C ALA A 161 11.26 3.89 -12.00
N TYR A 162 11.48 5.20 -11.90
CA TYR A 162 10.81 6.20 -12.71
C TYR A 162 11.42 6.30 -14.10
N ASP A 163 10.58 6.52 -15.12
CA ASP A 163 10.98 6.65 -16.52
C ASP A 163 10.78 8.09 -17.00
N GLY A 164 11.54 9.01 -16.39
CA GLY A 164 11.46 10.44 -16.71
C GLY A 164 12.44 11.27 -15.88
N PRO A 165 12.50 12.58 -16.12
CA PRO A 165 13.23 13.48 -15.26
C PRO A 165 12.56 13.55 -13.90
N LEU A 166 13.36 13.46 -12.82
CA LEU A 166 12.82 13.59 -11.46
C LEU A 166 12.28 15.00 -11.25
N PRO A 167 11.13 15.17 -10.58
CA PRO A 167 10.61 16.46 -10.19
C PRO A 167 11.60 17.19 -9.26
N GLU A 168 11.74 18.51 -9.44
CA GLU A 168 12.42 19.34 -8.45
C GLU A 168 11.47 19.56 -7.27
N VAL A 169 11.89 19.16 -6.08
CA VAL A 169 11.10 19.29 -4.85
C VAL A 169 11.86 20.16 -3.84
N PRO A 170 11.18 21.13 -3.22
CA PRO A 170 11.71 21.80 -2.04
C PRO A 170 11.75 20.82 -0.86
N PHE A 171 12.61 21.08 0.10
CA PHE A 171 12.68 20.32 1.33
C PHE A 171 11.27 20.19 1.99
N ASP A 172 10.88 18.99 2.37
CA ASP A 172 9.60 18.62 3.03
C ASP A 172 8.30 18.96 2.27
N ILE A 173 8.38 19.39 1.02
CA ILE A 173 7.17 19.68 0.23
C ILE A 173 7.00 18.63 -0.86
N PRO A 174 5.98 17.75 -0.78
CA PRO A 174 5.73 16.77 -1.82
C PRO A 174 5.31 17.43 -3.13
N ALA A 175 5.86 16.97 -4.24
CA ALA A 175 5.43 17.39 -5.57
C ALA A 175 4.44 16.37 -6.14
N PRO A 176 3.20 16.76 -6.49
CA PRO A 176 2.29 15.90 -7.22
C PRO A 176 2.87 15.59 -8.61
N VAL A 177 2.74 14.33 -9.02
CA VAL A 177 3.25 13.87 -10.32
C VAL A 177 2.06 13.53 -11.22
N GLU A 178 1.81 14.39 -12.20
CA GLU A 178 0.74 14.18 -13.17
C GLU A 178 1.20 13.17 -14.24
N ASN A 179 0.35 12.18 -14.53
CA ASN A 179 0.60 11.14 -15.52
C ASN A 179 1.98 10.45 -15.35
N PRO A 180 2.27 9.90 -14.15
CA PRO A 180 3.56 9.30 -13.88
C PRO A 180 3.84 8.13 -14.82
N THR A 181 5.07 8.05 -15.34
CA THR A 181 5.55 6.94 -16.14
C THR A 181 6.66 6.20 -15.39
N PHE A 182 6.44 4.93 -15.15
CA PHE A 182 7.42 4.06 -14.51
C PHE A 182 7.98 3.04 -15.49
N LYS A 183 9.19 2.57 -15.26
CA LYS A 183 9.79 1.48 -16.02
C LYS A 183 8.88 0.24 -15.99
N PRO A 184 8.89 -0.62 -17.03
CA PRO A 184 7.99 -1.79 -17.08
C PRO A 184 8.12 -2.76 -15.89
N ASP A 185 9.29 -2.82 -15.29
CA ASP A 185 9.63 -3.67 -14.14
C ASP A 185 9.58 -2.94 -12.78
N ALA A 186 9.08 -1.70 -12.77
CA ALA A 186 8.92 -0.91 -11.54
C ALA A 186 8.06 -1.64 -10.51
N LYS A 187 8.53 -1.68 -9.27
CA LYS A 187 7.88 -2.41 -8.18
C LYS A 187 7.75 -1.56 -6.92
N VAL A 188 6.71 -1.87 -6.15
CA VAL A 188 6.59 -1.39 -4.77
C VAL A 188 7.76 -1.92 -3.97
N SER A 189 8.53 -1.04 -3.34
CA SER A 189 9.70 -1.38 -2.51
C SER A 189 9.31 -1.66 -1.06
N SER A 190 8.36 -0.89 -0.52
CA SER A 190 7.80 -1.06 0.82
C SER A 190 6.41 -0.42 0.90
N ILE A 191 5.69 -0.68 1.99
CA ILE A 191 4.36 -0.12 2.24
C ILE A 191 4.38 0.54 3.60
N TRP A 192 3.97 1.79 3.66
CA TRP A 192 3.84 2.56 4.87
C TRP A 192 2.38 2.65 5.31
N ILE A 193 2.09 2.25 6.54
CA ILE A 193 0.78 2.36 7.18
C ILE A 193 0.91 3.43 8.26
N HIS A 194 0.11 4.48 8.16
CA HIS A 194 0.17 5.62 9.08
C HIS A 194 -1.24 6.11 9.45
N PRO A 195 -1.37 6.85 10.56
CA PRO A 195 -2.65 7.43 10.92
C PRO A 195 -3.21 8.30 9.80
N THR A 196 -4.50 8.18 9.52
CA THR A 196 -5.24 9.15 8.70
C THR A 196 -5.67 10.30 9.59
N PHE A 197 -5.16 11.49 9.33
CA PHE A 197 -5.55 12.71 10.01
C PHE A 197 -6.77 13.35 9.35
#